data_8f5cfe6e2c08d46e83caed404a89af5e
#
_entry.id   8f5cfe6e2c08d46e83caed404a89af5e
#
_cell.length_a   1.000
_cell.length_b   1.000
_cell.length_c   1.000
_cell.angle_alpha   90.00
_cell.angle_beta   90.00
_cell.angle_gamma   90.00
#
_symmetry.space_group_name_H-M   'P 1'
#
loop_
_entity.id
_entity.type
_entity.pdbx_description
1 polymer ?
#
loop_
_entity_poly.entity_id
_entity_poly.type
_entity_poly.pdbx_seq_one_letter_code
_entity_poly.pdbx_strand_id
1 'polypeptide(L)'
;MTTVHHAPAGGVAEHAAPAPTAAPAPAGPADASAPGPDHAVIGAASGLLGQYRAAADEAFFASPTRTLLTAGVHARVPQDDRPLPVRVAATLAEARRAGVERPLVVGAVAFDHDSRVELAVPERVRRAGALRDDPLIALPAPPAEPVDWQVRPIPEPAAYGAGVAAAVERLRGGELSKVVLARTLELSADRPLDLPAILQRLGRRDPGGYTFAVPAGGGRTLIGASPELLVSRRGTAVLANPLAGSVPRSADLGEDVRRAAALLESPKDLHEHAVVVDAIRAALAPYCRTLDVPARPTLVRTAAMWHLATTITGELADPAVSALELATAMHPTPAVCGTPTAVARRVIGEVEPFDRGLYTGMVGWGDADGDGEWVVTIRCAEADERTLRVYAGAGVVDRSRPEDELAETSAKFRTFLDAAGVSQ
;
A
#
# COMPACT_ATOMS: atom_id res chain seq x y z
N MET A 1 -45.77 -53.47 45.15
CA MET A 1 -46.77 -53.61 44.09
C MET A 1 -46.64 -52.41 43.17
N THR A 2 -46.50 -52.75 41.93
CA THR A 2 -46.58 -51.95 40.69
C THR A 2 -45.30 -51.21 40.26
N THR A 3 -44.55 -51.93 39.50
CA THR A 3 -43.41 -51.49 38.59
C THR A 3 -43.97 -50.67 37.46
N VAL A 4 -43.32 -49.51 37.13
CA VAL A 4 -43.50 -48.85 35.87
C VAL A 4 -42.12 -48.68 35.25
N HIS A 5 -41.91 -49.33 34.09
CA HIS A 5 -40.74 -49.13 33.19
C HIS A 5 -40.79 -47.79 32.54
N HIS A 6 -39.66 -47.09 32.54
CA HIS A 6 -39.41 -45.93 31.66
C HIS A 6 -38.30 -46.28 30.65
N ALA A 7 -38.65 -46.17 29.40
CA ALA A 7 -37.74 -46.32 28.27
C ALA A 7 -36.84 -45.05 28.10
N PRO A 8 -35.62 -45.19 27.56
CA PRO A 8 -34.74 -44.04 27.37
C PRO A 8 -35.14 -43.23 26.11
N ALA A 9 -35.24 -41.90 26.28
CA ALA A 9 -35.44 -40.95 25.21
C ALA A 9 -34.16 -40.85 24.33
N GLY A 10 -34.37 -40.98 23.03
CA GLY A 10 -33.29 -40.81 22.03
C GLY A 10 -32.71 -39.43 21.99
N GLY A 11 -31.39 -39.35 22.04
CA GLY A 11 -30.65 -38.11 21.82
C GLY A 11 -30.76 -37.66 20.36
N VAL A 12 -31.24 -36.44 20.17
CA VAL A 12 -31.20 -35.74 18.89
C VAL A 12 -29.78 -35.23 18.71
N ALA A 13 -29.07 -35.74 17.71
CA ALA A 13 -27.78 -35.20 17.31
C ALA A 13 -28.01 -33.82 16.68
N GLU A 14 -27.55 -32.79 17.36
CA GLU A 14 -27.50 -31.42 16.85
C GLU A 14 -26.41 -31.34 15.79
N HIS A 15 -26.81 -31.24 14.52
CA HIS A 15 -25.91 -30.97 13.41
C HIS A 15 -25.39 -29.54 13.55
N ALA A 16 -24.14 -29.37 13.97
CA ALA A 16 -23.42 -28.12 13.89
C ALA A 16 -23.27 -27.74 12.38
N ALA A 17 -23.86 -26.62 12.01
CA ALA A 17 -23.66 -26.02 10.68
C ALA A 17 -22.18 -25.65 10.49
N PRO A 18 -21.59 -25.86 9.31
CA PRO A 18 -20.21 -25.45 9.05
C PRO A 18 -20.12 -23.92 9.12
N ALA A 19 -19.05 -23.43 9.74
CA ALA A 19 -18.72 -22.02 9.78
C ALA A 19 -18.63 -21.44 8.34
N PRO A 20 -19.10 -20.21 8.11
CA PRO A 20 -19.02 -19.60 6.79
C PRO A 20 -17.55 -19.43 6.40
N THR A 21 -17.14 -20.11 5.34
CA THR A 21 -15.90 -19.86 4.63
C THR A 21 -15.92 -18.41 4.16
N ALA A 22 -14.89 -17.65 4.51
CA ALA A 22 -14.69 -16.29 4.01
C ALA A 22 -14.77 -16.30 2.48
N ALA A 23 -15.70 -15.51 1.92
CA ALA A 23 -15.84 -15.38 0.49
C ALA A 23 -14.52 -14.89 -0.10
N PRO A 24 -14.01 -15.49 -1.20
CA PRO A 24 -12.89 -14.94 -1.92
C PRO A 24 -13.27 -13.54 -2.43
N ALA A 25 -12.32 -12.61 -2.40
CA ALA A 25 -12.49 -11.30 -3.00
C ALA A 25 -13.01 -11.50 -4.44
N PRO A 26 -13.97 -10.67 -4.92
CA PRO A 26 -14.53 -10.85 -6.25
C PRO A 26 -13.39 -10.79 -7.27
N ALA A 27 -13.27 -11.83 -8.08
CA ALA A 27 -12.42 -11.82 -9.26
C ALA A 27 -12.94 -10.71 -10.18
N GLY A 28 -12.12 -9.70 -10.43
CA GLY A 28 -12.43 -8.69 -11.43
C GLY A 28 -12.72 -9.35 -12.78
N PRO A 29 -13.42 -8.66 -13.70
CA PRO A 29 -13.81 -9.23 -14.99
C PRO A 29 -12.59 -9.84 -15.68
N ALA A 30 -12.74 -11.06 -16.18
CA ALA A 30 -11.70 -11.80 -16.88
C ALA A 30 -11.23 -10.97 -18.08
N ASP A 31 -9.92 -10.78 -18.16
CA ASP A 31 -9.24 -10.10 -19.25
C ASP A 31 -9.46 -10.88 -20.57
N ALA A 32 -10.31 -10.36 -21.47
CA ALA A 32 -10.56 -10.94 -22.78
C ALA A 32 -9.42 -10.71 -23.79
N SER A 33 -8.34 -10.01 -23.39
CA SER A 33 -7.15 -9.72 -24.20
C SER A 33 -5.85 -10.28 -23.61
N ALA A 34 -5.92 -11.04 -22.51
CA ALA A 34 -4.76 -11.81 -22.08
C ALA A 34 -4.46 -12.89 -23.13
N PRO A 35 -3.19 -13.09 -23.54
CA PRO A 35 -2.82 -14.32 -24.19
C PRO A 35 -3.33 -15.47 -23.31
N GLY A 36 -3.98 -16.47 -23.93
CA GLY A 36 -4.64 -17.57 -23.21
C GLY A 36 -3.74 -18.15 -22.11
N PRO A 37 -4.27 -18.96 -21.17
CA PRO A 37 -3.53 -19.38 -20.00
C PRO A 37 -2.24 -20.06 -20.46
N ASP A 38 -1.20 -19.25 -20.72
CA ASP A 38 0.16 -19.72 -20.68
C ASP A 38 0.25 -20.39 -19.31
N HIS A 39 0.50 -21.69 -19.33
CA HIS A 39 0.72 -22.47 -18.14
C HIS A 39 1.62 -21.64 -17.24
N ALA A 40 1.07 -21.09 -16.15
CA ALA A 40 1.81 -20.23 -15.25
C ALA A 40 3.07 -21.01 -14.87
N VAL A 41 4.22 -20.55 -15.35
CA VAL A 41 5.47 -21.28 -15.11
C VAL A 41 5.68 -21.20 -13.61
N ILE A 42 5.55 -22.37 -12.96
CA ILE A 42 5.73 -22.48 -11.50
C ILE A 42 7.08 -21.83 -11.17
N GLY A 43 7.08 -20.94 -10.19
CA GLY A 43 8.27 -20.22 -9.78
C GLY A 43 8.58 -18.96 -10.60
N ALA A 44 7.77 -18.58 -11.57
CA ALA A 44 8.06 -17.42 -12.39
C ALA A 44 8.04 -16.12 -11.58
N ALA A 45 7.02 -15.88 -10.77
CA ALA A 45 6.90 -14.66 -9.94
C ALA A 45 7.95 -14.65 -8.83
N SER A 46 8.09 -15.74 -8.09
CA SER A 46 9.13 -15.90 -7.06
C SER A 46 10.53 -15.84 -7.64
N GLY A 47 10.72 -16.31 -8.89
CA GLY A 47 11.96 -16.20 -9.63
C GLY A 47 12.32 -14.74 -9.94
N LEU A 48 11.36 -13.90 -10.36
CA LEU A 48 11.59 -12.46 -10.55
C LEU A 48 11.95 -11.78 -9.24
N LEU A 49 11.26 -12.10 -8.14
CA LEU A 49 11.59 -11.59 -6.81
C LEU A 49 13.03 -11.97 -6.39
N GLY A 50 13.45 -13.22 -6.64
CA GLY A 50 14.80 -13.69 -6.35
C GLY A 50 15.89 -13.15 -7.27
N GLN A 51 15.53 -12.54 -8.40
CA GLN A 51 16.46 -11.96 -9.37
C GLN A 51 16.68 -10.46 -9.23
N TYR A 52 15.90 -9.77 -8.40
CA TYR A 52 16.15 -8.36 -8.07
C TYR A 52 17.53 -8.20 -7.43
N ARG A 53 18.30 -7.20 -7.85
CA ARG A 53 19.71 -6.97 -7.42
C ARG A 53 19.96 -5.58 -6.83
N ALA A 54 18.95 -4.73 -6.75
CA ALA A 54 19.07 -3.34 -6.30
C ALA A 54 20.04 -2.49 -7.15
N ALA A 55 20.16 -2.79 -8.45
CA ALA A 55 20.90 -1.94 -9.36
C ALA A 55 20.19 -0.58 -9.53
N ALA A 56 20.95 0.49 -9.79
CA ALA A 56 20.45 1.86 -9.82
C ALA A 56 19.36 2.11 -10.89
N ASP A 57 19.25 1.23 -11.88
CA ASP A 57 18.31 1.27 -13.00
C ASP A 57 17.32 0.07 -12.99
N GLU A 58 17.23 -0.62 -11.87
CA GLU A 58 16.36 -1.79 -11.72
C GLU A 58 15.16 -1.43 -10.84
N ALA A 59 13.96 -1.88 -11.23
CA ALA A 59 12.77 -1.76 -10.42
C ALA A 59 12.03 -3.11 -10.33
N PHE A 60 11.49 -3.39 -9.15
CA PHE A 60 10.61 -4.49 -8.86
C PHE A 60 9.25 -3.96 -8.40
N PHE A 61 8.18 -4.50 -8.96
CA PHE A 61 6.81 -4.22 -8.51
C PHE A 61 5.97 -5.48 -8.58
N ALA A 62 5.36 -5.86 -7.48
CA ALA A 62 4.40 -6.96 -7.41
C ALA A 62 3.08 -6.48 -6.83
N SER A 63 1.99 -6.96 -7.42
CA SER A 63 0.62 -6.68 -7.03
C SER A 63 -0.20 -7.98 -6.91
N PRO A 64 -1.45 -7.91 -6.43
CA PRO A 64 -2.35 -9.07 -6.44
C PRO A 64 -2.62 -9.68 -7.82
N THR A 65 -2.15 -9.06 -8.89
CA THR A 65 -2.46 -9.46 -10.27
C THR A 65 -1.24 -9.76 -11.13
N ARG A 66 -0.06 -9.26 -10.77
CA ARG A 66 1.18 -9.41 -11.60
C ARG A 66 2.44 -9.14 -10.82
N THR A 67 3.56 -9.56 -11.40
CA THR A 67 4.91 -9.24 -10.94
C THR A 67 5.70 -8.66 -12.11
N LEU A 68 6.39 -7.54 -11.87
CA LEU A 68 7.26 -6.86 -12.83
C LEU A 68 8.68 -6.80 -12.28
N LEU A 69 9.67 -7.13 -13.09
CA LEU A 69 11.08 -6.83 -12.87
C LEU A 69 11.59 -6.10 -14.09
N THR A 70 12.13 -4.90 -13.90
CA THR A 70 12.64 -4.05 -14.98
C THR A 70 14.13 -3.83 -14.85
N ALA A 71 14.80 -3.55 -15.94
CA ALA A 71 16.22 -3.22 -15.93
C ALA A 71 16.57 -2.29 -17.09
N GLY A 72 17.53 -1.41 -16.87
CA GLY A 72 17.94 -0.35 -17.78
C GLY A 72 16.93 0.79 -17.85
N VAL A 73 17.34 1.93 -18.37
CA VAL A 73 16.51 3.11 -18.56
C VAL A 73 16.55 3.52 -20.02
N HIS A 74 15.46 3.33 -20.74
CA HIS A 74 15.29 3.85 -22.10
C HIS A 74 15.05 5.36 -22.06
N ALA A 75 14.16 5.84 -21.19
CA ALA A 75 13.86 7.26 -21.01
C ALA A 75 13.40 7.56 -19.58
N ARG A 76 13.73 8.73 -19.05
CA ARG A 76 13.16 9.25 -17.80
C ARG A 76 12.05 10.24 -18.10
N VAL A 77 11.02 10.27 -17.26
CA VAL A 77 9.98 11.30 -17.33
C VAL A 77 10.61 12.64 -16.93
N PRO A 78 10.56 13.68 -17.79
CA PRO A 78 11.21 14.96 -17.50
C PRO A 78 10.56 15.67 -16.30
N GLN A 79 11.37 16.44 -15.58
CA GLN A 79 10.91 17.36 -14.53
C GLN A 79 10.69 18.73 -15.18
N ASP A 80 9.46 19.04 -15.55
CA ASP A 80 9.06 20.33 -16.12
C ASP A 80 7.67 20.74 -15.61
N ASP A 81 7.20 21.93 -15.96
CA ASP A 81 5.97 22.54 -15.46
C ASP A 81 4.68 21.93 -16.04
N ARG A 82 4.78 20.98 -16.97
CA ARG A 82 3.59 20.30 -17.51
C ARG A 82 2.99 19.36 -16.48
N PRO A 83 1.66 19.18 -16.46
CA PRO A 83 1.02 18.18 -15.60
C PRO A 83 1.64 16.80 -15.77
N LEU A 84 1.84 16.09 -14.67
CA LEU A 84 2.50 14.78 -14.67
C LEU A 84 1.90 13.76 -15.66
N PRO A 85 0.57 13.60 -15.80
CA PRO A 85 0.01 12.70 -16.81
C PRO A 85 0.40 13.07 -18.24
N VAL A 86 0.51 14.37 -18.56
CA VAL A 86 0.93 14.87 -19.87
C VAL A 86 2.39 14.55 -20.15
N ARG A 87 3.28 14.73 -19.17
CA ARG A 87 4.70 14.36 -19.27
C ARG A 87 4.88 12.87 -19.54
N VAL A 88 4.16 12.03 -18.77
CA VAL A 88 4.22 10.57 -18.91
C VAL A 88 3.68 10.13 -20.27
N ALA A 89 2.52 10.64 -20.69
CA ALA A 89 1.96 10.32 -22.01
C ALA A 89 2.91 10.68 -23.15
N ALA A 90 3.57 11.86 -23.09
CA ALA A 90 4.56 12.28 -24.06
C ALA A 90 5.78 11.35 -24.09
N THR A 91 6.32 10.96 -22.92
CA THR A 91 7.46 10.05 -22.79
C THR A 91 7.14 8.67 -23.36
N LEU A 92 5.95 8.12 -23.06
CA LEU A 92 5.49 6.83 -23.58
C LEU A 92 5.29 6.87 -25.11
N ALA A 93 4.70 7.95 -25.63
CA ALA A 93 4.51 8.13 -27.07
C ALA A 93 5.86 8.23 -27.80
N GLU A 94 6.87 8.87 -27.22
CA GLU A 94 8.22 8.93 -27.78
C GLU A 94 8.91 7.58 -27.77
N ALA A 95 8.83 6.82 -26.67
CA ALA A 95 9.37 5.47 -26.58
C ALA A 95 8.72 4.54 -27.63
N ARG A 96 7.39 4.65 -27.83
CA ARG A 96 6.68 3.89 -28.88
C ARG A 96 7.19 4.26 -30.27
N ARG A 97 7.43 5.54 -30.57
CA ARG A 97 8.01 5.99 -31.85
C ARG A 97 9.46 5.52 -32.03
N ALA A 98 10.20 5.36 -30.94
CA ALA A 98 11.56 4.82 -30.94
C ALA A 98 11.61 3.30 -31.07
N GLY A 99 10.46 2.61 -31.21
CA GLY A 99 10.38 1.17 -31.45
C GLY A 99 10.20 0.30 -30.20
N VAL A 100 9.91 0.90 -29.03
CA VAL A 100 9.53 0.12 -27.85
C VAL A 100 8.09 -0.38 -28.07
N GLU A 101 7.91 -1.69 -28.21
CA GLU A 101 6.60 -2.27 -28.62
C GLU A 101 5.48 -2.03 -27.60
N ARG A 102 5.76 -2.15 -26.33
CA ARG A 102 4.76 -2.02 -25.24
C ARG A 102 5.36 -1.17 -24.11
N PRO A 103 5.58 0.14 -24.37
CA PRO A 103 6.24 0.99 -23.39
C PRO A 103 5.35 1.17 -22.14
N LEU A 104 5.98 1.12 -20.98
CA LEU A 104 5.38 1.47 -19.71
C LEU A 104 6.36 2.34 -18.91
N VAL A 105 5.84 3.15 -18.02
CA VAL A 105 6.61 3.80 -16.97
C VAL A 105 6.49 3.00 -15.68
N VAL A 106 7.54 2.95 -14.89
CA VAL A 106 7.55 2.38 -13.54
C VAL A 106 8.34 3.29 -12.62
N GLY A 107 7.96 3.34 -11.34
CA GLY A 107 8.68 4.11 -10.33
C GLY A 107 7.75 4.78 -9.32
N ALA A 108 8.18 5.91 -8.75
CA ALA A 108 7.47 6.58 -7.68
C ALA A 108 7.30 8.09 -7.93
N VAL A 109 6.26 8.65 -7.33
CA VAL A 109 5.93 10.08 -7.32
C VAL A 109 5.82 10.53 -5.86
N ALA A 110 6.39 11.69 -5.53
CA ALA A 110 6.41 12.22 -4.18
C ALA A 110 5.01 12.58 -3.64
N PHE A 111 4.92 12.74 -2.32
CA PHE A 111 3.73 13.27 -1.64
C PHE A 111 3.31 14.64 -2.18
N ASP A 112 4.30 15.48 -2.49
CA ASP A 112 4.11 16.67 -3.28
C ASP A 112 4.51 16.40 -4.73
N HIS A 113 3.52 16.33 -5.62
CA HIS A 113 3.72 15.95 -7.03
C HIS A 113 4.61 16.91 -7.80
N ASP A 114 4.68 18.17 -7.34
CA ASP A 114 5.49 19.21 -8.00
C ASP A 114 6.97 19.10 -7.59
N SER A 115 7.27 18.36 -6.51
CA SER A 115 8.63 18.31 -5.96
C SER A 115 9.53 17.25 -6.61
N ARG A 116 9.03 16.01 -6.79
CA ARG A 116 9.87 14.88 -7.21
C ARG A 116 9.09 13.78 -7.90
N VAL A 117 9.55 13.41 -9.08
CA VAL A 117 9.04 12.31 -9.87
C VAL A 117 10.19 11.40 -10.29
N GLU A 118 10.18 10.15 -9.85
CA GLU A 118 11.19 9.14 -10.20
C GLU A 118 10.51 8.06 -11.06
N LEU A 119 10.12 8.45 -12.28
CA LEU A 119 9.49 7.57 -13.26
C LEU A 119 10.39 7.39 -14.48
N ALA A 120 10.50 6.16 -14.95
CA ALA A 120 11.26 5.83 -16.14
C ALA A 120 10.55 4.79 -17.01
N VAL A 121 10.77 4.87 -18.32
CA VAL A 121 10.52 3.80 -19.27
C VAL A 121 11.74 2.88 -19.25
N PRO A 122 11.60 1.61 -18.83
CA PRO A 122 12.74 0.69 -18.80
C PRO A 122 13.09 0.16 -20.19
N GLU A 123 14.36 -0.25 -20.37
CA GLU A 123 14.80 -0.97 -21.58
C GLU A 123 14.25 -2.39 -21.64
N ARG A 124 14.17 -3.07 -20.51
CA ARG A 124 13.70 -4.46 -20.40
C ARG A 124 12.64 -4.58 -19.31
N VAL A 125 11.58 -5.28 -19.64
CA VAL A 125 10.49 -5.59 -18.70
C VAL A 125 10.22 -7.09 -18.73
N ARG A 126 10.37 -7.73 -17.58
CA ARG A 126 9.98 -9.12 -17.37
C ARG A 126 8.70 -9.13 -16.55
N ARG A 127 7.78 -10.00 -16.93
CA ARG A 127 6.43 -10.09 -16.36
C ARG A 127 6.17 -11.52 -15.92
N ALA A 128 5.47 -11.65 -14.78
CA ALA A 128 4.92 -12.92 -14.28
C ALA A 128 3.55 -12.67 -13.66
N GLY A 129 2.84 -13.73 -13.31
CA GLY A 129 1.62 -13.69 -12.53
C GLY A 129 1.82 -13.10 -11.13
N ALA A 130 0.78 -13.08 -10.33
CA ALA A 130 0.85 -12.59 -8.95
C ALA A 130 1.74 -13.48 -8.07
N LEU A 131 2.44 -12.87 -7.10
CA LEU A 131 3.27 -13.63 -6.14
C LEU A 131 2.43 -14.64 -5.35
N ARG A 132 1.21 -14.28 -4.94
CA ARG A 132 0.32 -15.14 -4.15
C ARG A 132 -0.10 -16.43 -4.88
N ASP A 133 -0.09 -16.40 -6.21
CA ASP A 133 -0.50 -17.53 -7.04
C ASP A 133 0.68 -18.45 -7.38
N ASP A 134 1.91 -18.05 -7.03
CA ASP A 134 3.12 -18.84 -7.22
C ASP A 134 3.40 -19.71 -5.98
N PRO A 135 3.31 -21.05 -6.08
CA PRO A 135 3.50 -21.93 -4.92
C PRO A 135 4.88 -21.79 -4.27
N LEU A 136 5.91 -21.35 -5.00
CA LEU A 136 7.25 -21.16 -4.44
C LEU A 136 7.37 -19.94 -3.54
N ILE A 137 6.36 -19.06 -3.49
CA ILE A 137 6.33 -17.95 -2.53
C ILE A 137 6.24 -18.45 -1.09
N ALA A 138 5.68 -19.64 -0.87
CA ALA A 138 5.59 -20.26 0.45
C ALA A 138 6.93 -20.79 0.99
N LEU A 139 7.97 -20.87 0.16
CA LEU A 139 9.31 -21.22 0.64
C LEU A 139 9.85 -20.18 1.61
N PRO A 140 10.66 -20.58 2.61
CA PRO A 140 11.23 -19.64 3.56
C PRO A 140 11.97 -18.48 2.86
N ALA A 141 11.82 -17.29 3.38
CA ALA A 141 12.67 -16.16 3.00
C ALA A 141 14.13 -16.43 3.44
N PRO A 142 15.12 -15.79 2.78
CA PRO A 142 16.47 -15.76 3.30
C PRO A 142 16.47 -15.24 4.73
N PRO A 143 17.19 -15.91 5.67
CA PRO A 143 17.30 -15.41 7.04
C PRO A 143 17.92 -14.01 7.03
N ALA A 144 17.52 -13.18 7.99
CA ALA A 144 18.21 -11.93 8.20
C ALA A 144 19.58 -12.23 8.80
N GLU A 145 20.64 -11.73 8.17
CA GLU A 145 21.96 -11.75 8.79
C GLU A 145 21.97 -10.79 9.99
N PRO A 146 22.69 -11.13 11.07
CA PRO A 146 22.86 -10.21 12.19
C PRO A 146 23.53 -8.91 11.71
N VAL A 147 22.91 -7.78 12.01
CA VAL A 147 23.40 -6.44 11.71
C VAL A 147 23.35 -5.65 13.01
N ASP A 148 24.39 -4.90 13.29
CA ASP A 148 24.40 -3.96 14.40
C ASP A 148 23.74 -2.64 13.95
N TRP A 149 22.55 -2.39 14.49
CA TRP A 149 21.73 -1.28 14.10
C TRP A 149 21.80 -0.14 15.12
N GLN A 150 22.13 1.04 14.66
CA GLN A 150 21.87 2.28 15.40
C GLN A 150 20.54 2.84 14.95
N VAL A 151 19.60 3.01 15.89
CA VAL A 151 18.23 3.45 15.62
C VAL A 151 18.01 4.85 16.20
N ARG A 152 17.60 5.80 15.36
CA ARG A 152 17.30 7.17 15.75
C ARG A 152 15.88 7.55 15.34
N PRO A 153 14.97 7.82 16.28
CA PRO A 153 13.63 8.31 15.96
C PRO A 153 13.65 9.79 15.52
N ILE A 154 12.82 10.16 14.55
CA ILE A 154 12.64 11.54 14.08
C ILE A 154 11.14 11.80 13.84
N PRO A 155 10.49 12.70 14.60
CA PRO A 155 11.00 13.26 15.85
C PRO A 155 11.10 12.22 16.97
N GLU A 156 11.70 12.61 18.08
CA GLU A 156 11.65 11.83 19.32
C GLU A 156 10.21 11.56 19.76
N PRO A 157 9.91 10.41 20.40
CA PRO A 157 8.53 10.02 20.75
C PRO A 157 7.75 11.10 21.50
N ALA A 158 8.39 11.79 22.44
CA ALA A 158 7.74 12.88 23.18
C ALA A 158 7.36 14.09 22.30
N ALA A 159 8.22 14.45 21.34
CA ALA A 159 7.95 15.53 20.38
C ALA A 159 6.84 15.13 19.39
N TYR A 160 6.79 13.87 18.95
CA TYR A 160 5.67 13.37 18.16
C TYR A 160 4.35 13.48 18.93
N GLY A 161 4.32 13.04 20.20
CA GLY A 161 3.15 13.15 21.06
C GLY A 161 2.68 14.61 21.26
N ALA A 162 3.62 15.55 21.43
CA ALA A 162 3.30 16.98 21.50
C ALA A 162 2.70 17.51 20.18
N GLY A 163 3.22 17.06 19.02
CA GLY A 163 2.66 17.37 17.71
C GLY A 163 1.23 16.86 17.53
N VAL A 164 0.96 15.61 17.96
CA VAL A 164 -0.40 15.05 17.96
C VAL A 164 -1.34 15.88 18.86
N ALA A 165 -0.91 16.24 20.08
CA ALA A 165 -1.72 17.05 20.97
C ALA A 165 -2.05 18.42 20.35
N ALA A 166 -1.07 19.10 19.74
CA ALA A 166 -1.29 20.36 19.04
C ALA A 166 -2.28 20.24 17.87
N ALA A 167 -2.21 19.15 17.11
CA ALA A 167 -3.14 18.86 16.02
C ALA A 167 -4.57 18.61 16.55
N VAL A 168 -4.72 17.88 17.66
CA VAL A 168 -6.02 17.64 18.31
C VAL A 168 -6.69 18.97 18.73
N GLU A 169 -5.94 19.95 19.26
CA GLU A 169 -6.50 21.26 19.58
C GLU A 169 -7.02 22.02 18.35
N ARG A 170 -6.31 21.93 17.20
CA ARG A 170 -6.78 22.51 15.93
C ARG A 170 -8.04 21.82 15.39
N LEU A 171 -8.10 20.49 15.53
CA LEU A 171 -9.25 19.67 15.14
C LEU A 171 -10.49 20.06 15.98
N ARG A 172 -10.33 20.22 17.30
CA ARG A 172 -11.40 20.68 18.21
C ARG A 172 -11.82 22.13 17.93
N GLY A 173 -10.89 22.96 17.47
CA GLY A 173 -11.16 24.32 17.00
C GLY A 173 -11.87 24.38 15.64
N GLY A 174 -12.06 23.24 14.95
CA GLY A 174 -12.76 23.18 13.67
C GLY A 174 -11.92 23.67 12.47
N GLU A 175 -10.60 23.81 12.61
CA GLU A 175 -9.70 24.21 11.51
C GLU A 175 -9.63 23.12 10.42
N LEU A 176 -9.67 21.85 10.86
CA LEU A 176 -9.70 20.68 9.98
C LEU A 176 -10.46 19.53 10.67
N SER A 177 -10.86 18.50 9.92
CA SER A 177 -11.58 17.34 10.47
C SER A 177 -10.69 16.12 10.68
N LYS A 178 -9.56 16.04 9.95
CA LYS A 178 -8.57 14.97 10.03
C LYS A 178 -7.21 15.45 9.56
N VAL A 179 -6.14 14.98 10.19
CA VAL A 179 -4.77 15.09 9.68
C VAL A 179 -4.02 13.77 9.93
N VAL A 180 -3.13 13.39 9.03
CA VAL A 180 -2.22 12.26 9.26
C VAL A 180 -0.86 12.82 9.63
N LEU A 181 -0.38 12.47 10.82
CA LEU A 181 0.95 12.86 11.29
C LEU A 181 1.89 11.65 11.26
N ALA A 182 3.08 11.88 10.74
CA ALA A 182 4.09 10.85 10.56
C ALA A 182 5.33 11.10 11.42
N ARG A 183 6.08 10.02 11.60
CA ARG A 183 7.45 10.03 12.13
C ARG A 183 8.32 9.02 11.38
N THR A 184 9.63 9.11 11.54
CA THR A 184 10.57 8.21 10.91
C THR A 184 11.47 7.55 11.94
N LEU A 185 12.01 6.38 11.57
CA LEU A 185 13.18 5.78 12.22
C LEU A 185 14.31 5.79 11.20
N GLU A 186 15.42 6.42 11.56
CA GLU A 186 16.65 6.34 10.80
C GLU A 186 17.51 5.23 11.43
N LEU A 187 17.80 4.21 10.61
CA LEU A 187 18.56 3.05 11.02
C LEU A 187 19.87 3.06 10.25
N SER A 188 21.00 3.04 10.96
CA SER A 188 22.35 2.95 10.38
C SER A 188 22.93 1.57 10.67
N ALA A 189 23.39 0.88 9.63
CA ALA A 189 23.97 -0.45 9.71
C ALA A 189 25.51 -0.37 9.74
N ASP A 190 26.14 -1.32 10.42
CA ASP A 190 27.58 -1.50 10.43
C ASP A 190 28.17 -2.00 9.10
N ARG A 191 27.33 -2.48 8.20
CA ARG A 191 27.66 -3.06 6.88
C ARG A 191 26.70 -2.60 5.78
N PRO A 192 27.02 -2.81 4.49
CA PRO A 192 26.08 -2.59 3.39
C PRO A 192 24.82 -3.43 3.54
N LEU A 193 23.68 -2.83 3.14
CA LEU A 193 22.36 -3.46 3.23
C LEU A 193 22.15 -4.49 2.13
N ASP A 194 21.61 -5.66 2.49
CA ASP A 194 21.09 -6.64 1.53
C ASP A 194 19.62 -6.33 1.16
N LEU A 195 19.41 -5.32 0.29
CA LEU A 195 18.08 -4.92 -0.16
C LEU A 195 17.34 -6.05 -0.89
N PRO A 196 17.99 -6.89 -1.74
CA PRO A 196 17.35 -8.08 -2.30
C PRO A 196 16.78 -9.02 -1.25
N ALA A 197 17.50 -9.30 -0.18
CA ALA A 197 17.00 -10.17 0.89
C ALA A 197 15.86 -9.51 1.68
N ILE A 198 15.93 -8.19 1.95
CA ILE A 198 14.84 -7.44 2.58
C ILE A 198 13.58 -7.51 1.70
N LEU A 199 13.70 -7.28 0.39
CA LEU A 199 12.59 -7.35 -0.56
C LEU A 199 11.94 -8.75 -0.58
N GLN A 200 12.75 -9.81 -0.58
CA GLN A 200 12.25 -11.18 -0.53
C GLN A 200 11.47 -11.46 0.76
N ARG A 201 11.94 -10.97 1.91
CA ARG A 201 11.23 -11.11 3.18
C ARG A 201 9.90 -10.34 3.18
N LEU A 202 9.87 -9.12 2.64
CA LEU A 202 8.64 -8.33 2.47
C LEU A 202 7.62 -9.06 1.59
N GLY A 203 8.02 -9.49 0.39
CA GLY A 203 7.12 -10.13 -0.59
C GLY A 203 6.58 -11.48 -0.11
N ARG A 204 7.40 -12.26 0.63
CA ARG A 204 6.96 -13.57 1.17
C ARG A 204 6.07 -13.42 2.40
N ARG A 205 6.20 -12.33 3.16
CA ARG A 205 5.37 -12.06 4.33
C ARG A 205 3.93 -11.68 3.99
N ASP A 206 3.75 -10.97 2.88
CA ASP A 206 2.43 -10.55 2.37
C ASP A 206 2.36 -10.64 0.84
N PRO A 207 2.28 -11.86 0.28
CA PRO A 207 2.27 -12.05 -1.16
C PRO A 207 1.00 -11.55 -1.86
N GLY A 208 -0.04 -11.21 -1.09
CA GLY A 208 -1.29 -10.64 -1.57
C GLY A 208 -1.30 -9.10 -1.58
N GLY A 209 -0.30 -8.46 -0.99
CA GLY A 209 -0.12 -7.01 -0.98
C GLY A 209 0.68 -6.50 -2.17
N TYR A 210 1.13 -5.25 -2.08
CA TYR A 210 1.93 -4.58 -3.11
C TYR A 210 3.37 -4.45 -2.62
N THR A 211 4.26 -5.28 -3.16
CA THR A 211 5.69 -5.26 -2.83
C THR A 211 6.46 -4.53 -3.91
N PHE A 212 7.32 -3.60 -3.53
CA PHE A 212 8.06 -2.79 -4.48
C PHE A 212 9.47 -2.47 -4.01
N ALA A 213 10.36 -2.29 -4.98
CA ALA A 213 11.65 -1.66 -4.82
C ALA A 213 11.95 -0.90 -6.12
N VAL A 214 12.05 0.42 -6.04
CA VAL A 214 12.22 1.30 -7.20
C VAL A 214 13.31 2.34 -6.92
N PRO A 215 14.02 2.81 -7.95
CA PRO A 215 14.97 3.89 -7.79
C PRO A 215 14.31 5.12 -7.15
N ALA A 216 15.01 5.72 -6.19
CA ALA A 216 14.58 6.90 -5.47
C ALA A 216 15.50 8.11 -5.73
N GLY A 217 16.30 8.09 -6.82
CA GLY A 217 17.28 9.10 -7.17
C GLY A 217 18.44 9.22 -6.17
N GLY A 218 19.56 9.77 -6.64
CA GLY A 218 20.75 9.96 -5.80
C GLY A 218 21.36 8.65 -5.24
N GLY A 219 21.23 7.54 -5.96
CA GLY A 219 21.73 6.22 -5.53
C GLY A 219 20.86 5.54 -4.48
N ARG A 220 19.71 6.10 -4.12
CA ARG A 220 18.77 5.53 -3.14
C ARG A 220 17.72 4.65 -3.79
N THR A 221 17.17 3.74 -3.00
CA THR A 221 16.06 2.85 -3.36
C THR A 221 14.90 3.08 -2.42
N LEU A 222 13.69 3.29 -2.97
CA LEU A 222 12.45 3.18 -2.23
C LEU A 222 12.01 1.71 -2.22
N ILE A 223 11.90 1.12 -1.04
CA ILE A 223 11.54 -0.29 -0.86
C ILE A 223 10.40 -0.43 0.15
N GLY A 224 9.43 -1.32 -0.10
CA GLY A 224 8.30 -1.47 0.79
C GLY A 224 7.30 -2.55 0.42
N ALA A 225 6.28 -2.68 1.29
CA ALA A 225 5.14 -3.57 1.10
C ALA A 225 3.85 -2.84 1.55
N SER A 226 3.20 -2.16 0.61
CA SER A 226 1.96 -1.42 0.87
C SER A 226 0.73 -2.33 0.79
N PRO A 227 -0.25 -2.19 1.68
CA PRO A 227 -1.54 -2.86 1.54
C PRO A 227 -2.55 -2.07 0.70
N GLU A 228 -2.27 -0.80 0.33
CA GLU A 228 -3.27 0.16 -0.12
C GLU A 228 -3.16 0.49 -1.60
N LEU A 229 -4.15 0.03 -2.39
CA LEU A 229 -4.32 0.44 -3.78
C LEU A 229 -4.95 1.83 -3.83
N LEU A 230 -4.23 2.78 -4.41
CA LEU A 230 -4.80 4.08 -4.72
C LEU A 230 -5.80 3.94 -5.87
N VAL A 231 -5.33 3.44 -7.02
CA VAL A 231 -6.19 3.13 -8.16
C VAL A 231 -5.50 2.16 -9.12
N SER A 232 -6.29 1.30 -9.75
CA SER A 232 -5.90 0.59 -10.97
C SER A 232 -6.93 0.83 -12.08
N ARG A 233 -6.45 0.79 -13.32
CA ARG A 233 -7.27 0.84 -14.52
C ARG A 233 -6.88 -0.30 -15.45
N ARG A 234 -7.89 -0.94 -16.04
CA ARG A 234 -7.74 -1.93 -17.12
C ARG A 234 -8.84 -1.74 -18.15
N GLY A 235 -8.47 -1.28 -19.34
CA GLY A 235 -9.44 -0.83 -20.31
C GLY A 235 -10.29 0.31 -19.74
N THR A 236 -11.61 0.14 -19.60
CA THR A 236 -12.49 1.11 -18.95
C THR A 236 -12.76 0.82 -17.46
N ALA A 237 -12.35 -0.35 -16.97
CA ALA A 237 -12.59 -0.74 -15.59
C ALA A 237 -11.62 -0.02 -14.63
N VAL A 238 -12.17 0.57 -13.58
CA VAL A 238 -11.45 1.27 -12.51
C VAL A 238 -11.68 0.55 -11.19
N LEU A 239 -10.63 0.42 -10.40
CA LEU A 239 -10.66 -0.14 -9.06
C LEU A 239 -9.83 0.74 -8.11
N ALA A 240 -10.39 1.08 -6.95
CA ALA A 240 -9.65 1.67 -5.82
C ALA A 240 -9.97 0.88 -4.54
N ASN A 241 -9.00 0.80 -3.63
CA ASN A 241 -9.20 0.10 -2.36
C ASN A 241 -8.53 0.87 -1.21
N PRO A 242 -9.16 1.97 -0.77
CA PRO A 242 -8.67 2.76 0.36
C PRO A 242 -8.72 1.98 1.66
N LEU A 243 -7.74 2.26 2.51
CA LEU A 243 -7.64 1.75 3.88
C LEU A 243 -7.63 2.93 4.87
N ALA A 244 -8.51 2.90 5.87
CA ALA A 244 -8.47 3.82 7.00
C ALA A 244 -9.14 3.16 8.20
N GLY A 245 -8.67 3.43 9.42
CA GLY A 245 -9.01 2.66 10.60
C GLY A 245 -8.22 1.35 10.66
N SER A 246 -7.47 1.15 11.74
CA SER A 246 -6.61 -0.03 11.88
C SER A 246 -6.35 -0.39 13.32
N VAL A 247 -6.13 -1.69 13.58
CA VAL A 247 -5.78 -2.22 14.89
C VAL A 247 -4.66 -3.25 14.77
N PRO A 248 -3.68 -3.27 15.68
CA PRO A 248 -2.63 -4.28 15.69
C PRO A 248 -3.18 -5.70 15.85
N ARG A 249 -2.59 -6.63 15.09
CA ARG A 249 -2.83 -8.07 15.23
C ARG A 249 -2.39 -8.57 16.61
N SER A 250 -2.93 -9.70 17.03
CA SER A 250 -2.48 -10.42 18.23
C SER A 250 -1.99 -11.82 17.87
N ALA A 251 -0.99 -12.31 18.59
CA ALA A 251 -0.57 -13.72 18.51
C ALA A 251 -1.61 -14.67 19.13
N ASP A 252 -2.39 -14.20 20.09
CA ASP A 252 -3.54 -14.93 20.63
C ASP A 252 -4.72 -14.81 19.66
N LEU A 253 -5.20 -15.93 19.14
CA LEU A 253 -6.26 -15.97 18.13
C LEU A 253 -7.56 -15.36 18.64
N GLY A 254 -7.93 -15.63 19.92
CA GLY A 254 -9.15 -15.11 20.51
C GLY A 254 -9.13 -13.58 20.61
N GLU A 255 -7.99 -13.03 21.03
CA GLU A 255 -7.77 -11.58 21.07
C GLU A 255 -7.72 -10.98 19.66
N ASP A 256 -7.09 -11.64 18.69
CA ASP A 256 -7.01 -11.17 17.30
C ASP A 256 -8.41 -11.03 16.66
N VAL A 257 -9.28 -12.02 16.90
CA VAL A 257 -10.68 -11.99 16.45
C VAL A 257 -11.47 -10.88 17.16
N ARG A 258 -11.31 -10.71 18.47
CA ARG A 258 -11.98 -9.62 19.22
C ARG A 258 -11.58 -8.25 18.70
N ARG A 259 -10.29 -8.02 18.41
CA ARG A 259 -9.79 -6.76 17.84
C ARG A 259 -10.37 -6.49 16.46
N ALA A 260 -10.40 -7.50 15.60
CA ALA A 260 -10.98 -7.40 14.26
C ALA A 260 -12.49 -7.08 14.33
N ALA A 261 -13.24 -7.73 15.19
CA ALA A 261 -14.68 -7.46 15.40
C ALA A 261 -14.91 -6.04 15.95
N ALA A 262 -14.13 -5.65 16.97
CA ALA A 262 -14.23 -4.31 17.56
C ALA A 262 -13.95 -3.19 16.53
N LEU A 263 -13.02 -3.41 15.60
CA LEU A 263 -12.71 -2.45 14.52
C LEU A 263 -13.91 -2.23 13.61
N LEU A 264 -14.65 -3.28 13.25
CA LEU A 264 -15.88 -3.18 12.43
C LEU A 264 -17.03 -2.43 13.12
N GLU A 265 -16.99 -2.34 14.44
CA GLU A 265 -18.04 -1.70 15.27
C GLU A 265 -17.59 -0.36 15.86
N SER A 266 -16.32 0.04 15.64
CA SER A 266 -15.76 1.29 16.18
C SER A 266 -16.33 2.52 15.47
N PRO A 267 -17.13 3.38 16.14
CA PRO A 267 -17.67 4.58 15.51
C PRO A 267 -16.58 5.56 15.07
N LYS A 268 -15.43 5.61 15.79
CA LYS A 268 -14.27 6.44 15.44
C LYS A 268 -13.68 5.99 14.11
N ASP A 269 -13.37 4.68 14.00
CA ASP A 269 -12.69 4.11 12.83
C ASP A 269 -13.61 4.09 11.60
N LEU A 270 -14.88 3.80 11.79
CA LEU A 270 -15.90 3.86 10.73
C LEU A 270 -16.06 5.30 10.19
N HIS A 271 -16.05 6.31 11.07
CA HIS A 271 -16.11 7.71 10.65
C HIS A 271 -14.84 8.13 9.89
N GLU A 272 -13.67 7.77 10.40
CA GLU A 272 -12.39 8.00 9.73
C GLU A 272 -12.38 7.39 8.33
N HIS A 273 -12.85 6.15 8.22
CA HIS A 273 -12.93 5.43 6.95
C HIS A 273 -13.89 6.09 5.96
N ALA A 274 -15.08 6.50 6.42
CA ALA A 274 -16.09 7.16 5.60
C ALA A 274 -15.55 8.46 4.96
N VAL A 275 -14.79 9.26 5.71
CA VAL A 275 -14.15 10.49 5.18
C VAL A 275 -13.24 10.17 3.98
N VAL A 276 -12.48 9.06 4.03
CA VAL A 276 -11.61 8.65 2.93
C VAL A 276 -12.41 8.15 1.74
N VAL A 277 -13.39 7.29 1.97
CA VAL A 277 -14.26 6.74 0.90
C VAL A 277 -15.01 7.85 0.17
N ASP A 278 -15.57 8.81 0.91
CA ASP A 278 -16.30 9.96 0.32
C ASP A 278 -15.39 10.84 -0.54
N ALA A 279 -14.17 11.10 -0.09
CA ALA A 279 -13.19 11.87 -0.87
C ALA A 279 -12.81 11.17 -2.17
N ILE A 280 -12.58 9.86 -2.14
CA ILE A 280 -12.25 9.06 -3.32
C ILE A 280 -13.45 8.99 -4.27
N ARG A 281 -14.65 8.76 -3.75
CA ARG A 281 -15.89 8.82 -4.54
C ARG A 281 -16.04 10.16 -5.27
N ALA A 282 -15.83 11.27 -4.56
CA ALA A 282 -15.92 12.61 -5.15
C ALA A 282 -14.85 12.84 -6.24
N ALA A 283 -13.62 12.34 -6.03
CA ALA A 283 -12.53 12.48 -6.99
C ALA A 283 -12.75 11.63 -8.26
N LEU A 284 -13.31 10.41 -8.14
CA LEU A 284 -13.54 9.51 -9.27
C LEU A 284 -14.84 9.80 -10.04
N ALA A 285 -15.85 10.37 -9.38
CA ALA A 285 -17.16 10.62 -9.99
C ALA A 285 -17.12 11.39 -11.33
N PRO A 286 -16.26 12.41 -11.53
CA PRO A 286 -16.18 13.12 -12.83
C PRO A 286 -15.64 12.26 -13.97
N TYR A 287 -14.91 11.19 -13.68
CA TYR A 287 -14.26 10.33 -14.68
C TYR A 287 -15.07 9.09 -15.03
N CYS A 288 -16.00 8.69 -14.16
CA CYS A 288 -16.71 7.43 -14.27
C CYS A 288 -18.18 7.65 -14.71
N ARG A 289 -18.66 6.85 -15.67
CA ARG A 289 -20.09 6.78 -16.00
C ARG A 289 -20.88 5.95 -14.99
N THR A 290 -20.23 4.98 -14.35
CA THR A 290 -20.76 4.20 -13.23
C THR A 290 -19.71 4.10 -12.15
N LEU A 291 -20.13 4.19 -10.89
CA LEU A 291 -19.27 4.06 -9.73
C LEU A 291 -20.04 3.32 -8.63
N ASP A 292 -19.55 2.14 -8.25
CA ASP A 292 -20.10 1.35 -7.16
C ASP A 292 -19.22 1.52 -5.92
N VAL A 293 -19.85 1.98 -4.84
CA VAL A 293 -19.22 2.25 -3.56
C VAL A 293 -19.98 1.52 -2.47
N PRO A 294 -19.47 0.39 -1.97
CA PRO A 294 -20.11 -0.37 -0.89
C PRO A 294 -20.39 0.49 0.35
N ALA A 295 -21.60 0.36 0.90
CA ALA A 295 -22.03 1.15 2.06
C ALA A 295 -21.31 0.79 3.37
N ARG A 296 -20.67 -0.38 3.44
CA ARG A 296 -19.93 -0.85 4.62
C ARG A 296 -18.55 -1.33 4.22
N PRO A 297 -17.53 -1.02 5.05
CA PRO A 297 -16.19 -1.56 4.84
C PRO A 297 -16.14 -3.05 5.14
N THR A 298 -15.12 -3.68 4.61
CA THR A 298 -14.67 -5.03 4.93
C THR A 298 -13.37 -4.98 5.73
N LEU A 299 -12.90 -6.13 6.22
CA LEU A 299 -11.60 -6.25 6.88
C LEU A 299 -10.55 -6.75 5.89
N VAL A 300 -9.43 -6.04 5.84
CA VAL A 300 -8.20 -6.50 5.19
C VAL A 300 -7.17 -6.81 6.26
N ARG A 301 -6.55 -7.99 6.14
CA ARG A 301 -5.51 -8.48 7.03
C ARG A 301 -4.14 -8.32 6.39
N THR A 302 -3.24 -7.64 7.08
CA THR A 302 -1.80 -7.69 6.81
C THR A 302 -1.08 -8.56 7.85
N ALA A 303 0.22 -8.73 7.72
CA ALA A 303 0.99 -9.49 8.71
C ALA A 303 0.92 -8.87 10.13
N ALA A 304 0.83 -7.53 10.24
CA ALA A 304 0.90 -6.82 11.51
C ALA A 304 -0.43 -6.18 11.95
N MET A 305 -1.36 -5.91 11.04
CA MET A 305 -2.53 -5.08 11.30
C MET A 305 -3.80 -5.66 10.67
N TRP A 306 -4.95 -5.36 11.28
CA TRP A 306 -6.26 -5.35 10.63
C TRP A 306 -6.56 -3.93 10.14
N HIS A 307 -7.22 -3.81 8.99
CA HIS A 307 -7.65 -2.54 8.41
C HIS A 307 -9.10 -2.62 7.95
N LEU A 308 -9.84 -1.51 8.09
CA LEU A 308 -11.06 -1.32 7.32
C LEU A 308 -10.69 -0.97 5.89
N ALA A 309 -11.39 -1.57 4.93
CA ALA A 309 -11.18 -1.40 3.49
C ALA A 309 -12.52 -1.32 2.75
N THR A 310 -12.59 -0.52 1.71
CA THR A 310 -13.74 -0.47 0.80
C THR A 310 -13.26 -0.64 -0.64
N THR A 311 -13.71 -1.70 -1.31
CA THR A 311 -13.41 -1.90 -2.73
C THR A 311 -14.39 -1.09 -3.56
N ILE A 312 -13.89 0.00 -4.15
CA ILE A 312 -14.65 0.88 -5.04
C ILE A 312 -14.39 0.45 -6.48
N THR A 313 -15.44 0.19 -7.25
CA THR A 313 -15.32 -0.16 -8.65
C THR A 313 -16.06 0.84 -9.53
N GLY A 314 -15.56 1.04 -10.75
CA GLY A 314 -16.17 1.98 -11.68
C GLY A 314 -15.87 1.66 -13.14
N GLU A 315 -16.58 2.35 -14.02
CA GLU A 315 -16.35 2.28 -15.46
C GLU A 315 -16.14 3.69 -16.00
N LEU A 316 -15.01 3.92 -16.68
CA LEU A 316 -14.66 5.22 -17.25
C LEU A 316 -15.71 5.69 -18.28
N ALA A 317 -16.02 6.97 -18.25
CA ALA A 317 -16.81 7.64 -19.28
C ALA A 317 -15.96 7.87 -20.55
N ASP A 318 -14.69 8.21 -20.38
CA ASP A 318 -13.72 8.42 -21.46
C ASP A 318 -12.58 7.39 -21.33
N PRO A 319 -12.41 6.49 -22.32
CA PRO A 319 -11.31 5.53 -22.31
C PRO A 319 -9.92 6.15 -22.51
N ALA A 320 -9.81 7.44 -22.81
CA ALA A 320 -8.52 8.13 -22.91
C ALA A 320 -7.90 8.49 -21.55
N VAL A 321 -8.70 8.51 -20.47
CA VAL A 321 -8.23 8.82 -19.11
C VAL A 321 -7.32 7.70 -18.59
N SER A 322 -6.07 8.02 -18.28
CA SER A 322 -5.08 7.04 -17.80
C SER A 322 -5.22 6.74 -16.30
N ALA A 323 -4.68 5.59 -15.87
CA ALA A 323 -4.56 5.25 -14.45
C ALA A 323 -3.80 6.32 -13.65
N LEU A 324 -2.78 6.93 -14.25
CA LEU A 324 -2.01 7.99 -13.61
C LEU A 324 -2.80 9.29 -13.44
N GLU A 325 -3.64 9.63 -14.42
CA GLU A 325 -4.54 10.78 -14.31
C GLU A 325 -5.53 10.61 -13.16
N LEU A 326 -6.14 9.44 -13.03
CA LEU A 326 -6.98 9.10 -11.89
C LEU A 326 -6.20 9.16 -10.57
N ALA A 327 -5.00 8.60 -10.53
CA ALA A 327 -4.14 8.62 -9.35
C ALA A 327 -3.81 10.06 -8.91
N THR A 328 -3.44 10.94 -9.84
CA THR A 328 -3.13 12.35 -9.54
C THR A 328 -4.36 13.15 -9.10
N ALA A 329 -5.55 12.82 -9.61
CA ALA A 329 -6.81 13.45 -9.19
C ALA A 329 -7.21 13.05 -7.76
N MET A 330 -6.86 11.86 -7.31
CA MET A 330 -7.20 11.35 -5.98
C MET A 330 -6.14 11.69 -4.93
N HIS A 331 -4.86 11.78 -5.30
CA HIS A 331 -3.75 11.95 -4.38
C HIS A 331 -3.44 13.42 -4.04
N PRO A 332 -3.18 13.73 -2.76
CA PRO A 332 -3.18 12.82 -1.62
C PRO A 332 -4.59 12.61 -1.05
N THR A 333 -4.91 11.36 -0.69
CA THR A 333 -6.17 11.04 -0.03
C THR A 333 -6.16 11.47 1.45
N PRO A 334 -7.34 11.60 2.10
CA PRO A 334 -7.39 11.80 3.54
C PRO A 334 -6.82 10.65 4.39
N ALA A 335 -6.55 9.48 3.77
CA ALA A 335 -5.88 8.36 4.43
C ALA A 335 -4.40 8.65 4.75
N VAL A 336 -3.76 9.55 4.00
CA VAL A 336 -2.34 9.88 4.17
C VAL A 336 -2.07 11.36 4.38
N CYS A 337 -3.05 12.24 4.15
CA CYS A 337 -2.92 13.68 4.32
C CYS A 337 -3.89 14.20 5.39
N GLY A 338 -5.15 14.32 5.05
CA GLY A 338 -6.21 14.85 5.92
C GLY A 338 -7.25 15.66 5.16
N THR A 339 -8.18 16.29 5.90
CA THR A 339 -9.32 17.04 5.35
C THR A 339 -9.57 18.31 6.13
N PRO A 340 -9.69 19.49 5.49
CA PRO A 340 -9.41 19.79 4.09
C PRO A 340 -7.94 19.63 3.73
N THR A 341 -7.64 19.12 2.53
CA THR A 341 -6.27 18.73 2.11
C THR A 341 -5.25 19.87 2.22
N ALA A 342 -5.60 21.10 1.80
CA ALA A 342 -4.69 22.25 1.86
C ALA A 342 -4.33 22.63 3.32
N VAL A 343 -5.30 22.54 4.23
CA VAL A 343 -5.08 22.82 5.67
C VAL A 343 -4.22 21.71 6.28
N ALA A 344 -4.54 20.45 5.98
CA ALA A 344 -3.79 19.31 6.48
C ALA A 344 -2.31 19.35 6.01
N ARG A 345 -2.03 19.67 4.73
CA ARG A 345 -0.65 19.86 4.22
C ARG A 345 0.11 20.92 5.00
N ARG A 346 -0.52 22.07 5.33
CA ARG A 346 0.11 23.13 6.14
C ARG A 346 0.45 22.60 7.53
N VAL A 347 -0.51 21.96 8.22
CA VAL A 347 -0.28 21.38 9.56
C VAL A 347 0.83 20.33 9.55
N ILE A 348 0.87 19.47 8.54
CA ILE A 348 1.95 18.49 8.35
C ILE A 348 3.31 19.20 8.26
N GLY A 349 3.42 20.22 7.41
CA GLY A 349 4.68 20.97 7.24
C GLY A 349 5.11 21.77 8.49
N GLU A 350 4.18 22.14 9.38
CA GLU A 350 4.47 22.82 10.64
C GLU A 350 4.89 21.84 11.76
N VAL A 351 4.38 20.61 11.73
CA VAL A 351 4.54 19.62 12.83
C VAL A 351 5.66 18.62 12.55
N GLU A 352 5.78 18.16 11.30
CA GLU A 352 6.79 17.16 10.94
C GLU A 352 8.15 17.82 10.68
N PRO A 353 9.25 17.41 11.38
CA PRO A 353 10.57 18.02 11.20
C PRO A 353 11.35 17.39 10.04
N PHE A 354 10.67 16.83 9.05
CA PHE A 354 11.28 16.19 7.88
C PHE A 354 10.38 16.34 6.66
N ASP A 355 10.99 16.26 5.47
CA ASP A 355 10.24 16.13 4.22
C ASP A 355 9.82 14.68 4.00
N ARG A 356 8.56 14.46 3.64
CA ARG A 356 8.02 13.14 3.33
C ARG A 356 8.63 12.54 2.07
N GLY A 357 9.04 13.36 1.11
CA GLY A 357 9.60 12.90 -0.15
C GLY A 357 8.67 11.92 -0.86
N LEU A 358 9.15 10.69 -1.10
CA LEU A 358 8.36 9.62 -1.72
C LEU A 358 7.41 8.91 -0.75
N TYR A 359 7.59 9.04 0.55
CA TYR A 359 6.67 8.50 1.54
C TYR A 359 5.30 9.17 1.46
N THR A 360 4.23 8.40 1.56
CA THR A 360 2.82 8.82 1.34
C THR A 360 2.54 9.43 -0.03
N GLY A 361 3.49 9.32 -0.97
CA GLY A 361 3.27 9.53 -2.38
C GLY A 361 2.62 8.32 -3.03
N MET A 362 2.95 8.03 -4.27
CA MET A 362 2.48 6.86 -4.98
C MET A 362 3.61 6.14 -5.73
N VAL A 363 3.53 4.82 -5.78
CA VAL A 363 4.45 3.94 -6.51
C VAL A 363 3.63 3.02 -7.42
N GLY A 364 4.16 2.73 -8.61
CA GLY A 364 3.42 1.87 -9.53
C GLY A 364 3.96 1.88 -10.95
N TRP A 365 3.08 1.55 -11.87
CA TRP A 365 3.35 1.52 -13.30
C TRP A 365 2.13 2.00 -14.10
N GLY A 366 2.38 2.49 -15.31
CA GLY A 366 1.35 2.83 -16.28
C GLY A 366 1.87 2.64 -17.70
N ASP A 367 1.04 2.13 -18.60
CA ASP A 367 1.43 1.88 -20.00
C ASP A 367 0.86 2.94 -20.98
N ALA A 368 1.27 2.78 -22.24
CA ALA A 368 0.87 3.70 -23.29
C ALA A 368 -0.60 3.56 -23.74
N ASP A 369 -1.31 2.55 -23.28
CA ASP A 369 -2.74 2.36 -23.52
C ASP A 369 -3.57 2.94 -22.36
N GLY A 370 -2.90 3.50 -21.35
CA GLY A 370 -3.46 4.15 -20.17
C GLY A 370 -3.73 3.21 -19.01
N ASP A 371 -3.51 1.91 -19.16
CA ASP A 371 -3.64 0.95 -18.08
C ASP A 371 -2.52 1.10 -17.06
N GLY A 372 -2.79 0.76 -15.80
CA GLY A 372 -1.80 0.92 -14.74
C GLY A 372 -2.32 0.55 -13.36
N GLU A 373 -1.38 0.48 -12.41
CA GLU A 373 -1.65 0.28 -10.98
C GLU A 373 -0.78 1.27 -10.19
N TRP A 374 -1.40 2.10 -9.37
CA TRP A 374 -0.76 3.07 -8.49
C TRP A 374 -1.15 2.80 -7.05
N VAL A 375 -0.17 2.74 -6.20
CA VAL A 375 -0.26 2.28 -4.81
C VAL A 375 0.23 3.38 -3.90
N VAL A 376 -0.42 3.60 -2.78
CA VAL A 376 0.04 4.56 -1.78
C VAL A 376 1.35 4.08 -1.17
N THR A 377 2.36 4.95 -1.16
CA THR A 377 3.71 4.61 -0.68
C THR A 377 3.75 4.66 0.85
N ILE A 378 3.34 3.56 1.47
CA ILE A 378 3.38 3.35 2.93
C ILE A 378 4.02 2.00 3.25
N ARG A 379 4.33 1.74 4.52
CA ARG A 379 5.07 0.54 4.95
C ARG A 379 6.37 0.39 4.15
N CYS A 380 7.10 1.48 4.01
CA CYS A 380 8.26 1.60 3.16
C CYS A 380 9.44 2.24 3.89
N ALA A 381 10.59 2.16 3.26
CA ALA A 381 11.79 2.89 3.61
C ALA A 381 12.46 3.47 2.36
N GLU A 382 13.13 4.61 2.50
CA GLU A 382 14.21 5.00 1.60
C GLU A 382 15.52 4.41 2.12
N ALA A 383 16.21 3.69 1.25
CA ALA A 383 17.46 3.01 1.56
C ALA A 383 18.61 3.59 0.74
N ASP A 384 19.76 3.78 1.35
CA ASP A 384 21.04 3.92 0.68
C ASP A 384 21.97 2.73 1.01
N GLU A 385 23.27 2.87 0.84
CA GLU A 385 24.21 1.76 1.05
C GLU A 385 24.13 1.14 2.45
N ARG A 386 23.96 1.95 3.51
CA ARG A 386 24.03 1.52 4.92
C ARG A 386 22.92 2.08 5.80
N THR A 387 22.03 2.90 5.25
CA THR A 387 20.97 3.51 6.05
C THR A 387 19.59 3.18 5.49
N LEU A 388 18.63 3.03 6.41
CA LEU A 388 17.21 2.91 6.11
C LEU A 388 16.49 4.05 6.83
N ARG A 389 15.72 4.85 6.10
CA ARG A 389 14.76 5.76 6.70
C ARG A 389 13.37 5.16 6.55
N VAL A 390 12.88 4.57 7.64
CA VAL A 390 11.57 3.90 7.71
C VAL A 390 10.52 4.90 8.16
N TYR A 391 9.33 4.88 7.56
CA TYR A 391 8.27 5.83 7.82
C TYR A 391 7.01 5.15 8.38
N ALA A 392 6.32 5.84 9.29
CA ALA A 392 4.97 5.47 9.73
C ALA A 392 4.17 6.71 10.11
N GLY A 393 2.87 6.69 9.82
CA GLY A 393 1.94 7.76 10.18
C GLY A 393 0.65 7.20 10.77
N ALA A 394 -0.04 8.03 11.55
CA ALA A 394 -1.35 7.73 12.11
C ALA A 394 -2.35 8.87 11.84
N GLY A 395 -3.62 8.50 11.65
CA GLY A 395 -4.70 9.45 11.43
C GLY A 395 -5.14 10.08 12.74
N VAL A 396 -5.02 11.40 12.85
CA VAL A 396 -5.40 12.19 14.04
C VAL A 396 -6.75 12.84 13.79
N VAL A 397 -7.66 12.64 14.73
CA VAL A 397 -9.00 13.24 14.80
C VAL A 397 -9.19 13.92 16.18
N ASP A 398 -10.30 14.61 16.39
CA ASP A 398 -10.59 15.37 17.61
C ASP A 398 -10.54 14.56 18.93
N ARG A 399 -10.72 13.22 18.81
CA ARG A 399 -10.70 12.26 19.93
C ARG A 399 -9.42 11.46 20.04
N SER A 400 -8.46 11.71 19.19
CA SER A 400 -7.15 11.03 19.22
C SER A 400 -6.39 11.36 20.49
N ARG A 401 -5.61 10.39 20.97
CA ARG A 401 -4.74 10.51 22.13
C ARG A 401 -3.29 10.31 21.70
N PRO A 402 -2.36 11.17 22.12
CA PRO A 402 -0.95 11.09 21.72
C PRO A 402 -0.31 9.72 21.91
N GLU A 403 -0.61 9.07 23.04
CA GLU A 403 -0.07 7.74 23.37
C GLU A 403 -0.60 6.64 22.44
N ASP A 404 -1.87 6.73 21.99
CA ASP A 404 -2.47 5.73 21.11
C ASP A 404 -1.88 5.85 19.69
N GLU A 405 -1.71 7.08 19.18
CA GLU A 405 -1.14 7.34 17.86
C GLU A 405 0.38 6.99 17.83
N LEU A 406 1.09 7.20 18.94
CA LEU A 406 2.48 6.75 19.08
C LEU A 406 2.57 5.21 19.05
N ALA A 407 1.67 4.53 19.74
CA ALA A 407 1.60 3.06 19.73
C ALA A 407 1.24 2.53 18.34
N GLU A 408 0.30 3.17 17.62
CA GLU A 408 -0.10 2.79 16.27
C GLU A 408 1.07 2.92 15.29
N THR A 409 1.80 4.06 15.29
CA THR A 409 2.97 4.23 14.43
C THR A 409 4.08 3.22 14.77
N SER A 410 4.27 2.90 16.06
CA SER A 410 5.22 1.86 16.48
C SER A 410 4.86 0.48 15.94
N ALA A 411 3.57 0.11 15.96
CA ALA A 411 3.09 -1.12 15.37
C ALA A 411 3.28 -1.17 13.84
N LYS A 412 3.10 -0.02 13.16
CA LYS A 412 3.29 0.10 11.71
C LYS A 412 4.75 -0.05 11.28
N PHE A 413 5.71 0.41 12.07
CA PHE A 413 7.13 0.18 11.80
C PHE A 413 7.50 -1.30 11.78
N ARG A 414 6.87 -2.14 12.60
CA ARG A 414 7.21 -3.56 12.72
C ARG A 414 7.24 -4.31 11.39
N THR A 415 6.33 -3.96 10.47
CA THR A 415 6.31 -4.59 9.13
C THR A 415 7.67 -4.53 8.46
N PHE A 416 8.31 -3.37 8.51
CA PHE A 416 9.60 -3.15 7.86
C PHE A 416 10.78 -3.60 8.74
N LEU A 417 10.74 -3.31 10.04
CA LEU A 417 11.81 -3.68 10.99
C LEU A 417 12.03 -5.19 11.02
N ASP A 418 10.96 -5.97 11.06
CA ASP A 418 11.05 -7.43 11.00
C ASP A 418 11.67 -7.93 9.68
N ALA A 419 11.32 -7.29 8.55
CA ALA A 419 11.90 -7.63 7.25
C ALA A 419 13.39 -7.23 7.16
N ALA A 420 13.79 -6.15 7.81
CA ALA A 420 15.18 -5.72 7.92
C ALA A 420 16.00 -6.53 8.94
N GLY A 421 15.35 -7.36 9.78
CA GLY A 421 16.05 -8.12 10.83
C GLY A 421 16.42 -7.28 12.05
N VAL A 422 15.71 -6.19 12.31
CA VAL A 422 15.90 -5.34 13.49
C VAL A 422 15.18 -5.96 14.68
N SER A 423 15.94 -6.50 15.65
CA SER A 423 15.39 -6.97 16.93
C SER A 423 15.02 -5.77 17.80
N GLN A 424 13.81 -5.76 18.34
CA GLN A 424 13.34 -4.76 19.34
C GLN A 424 13.51 -5.31 20.74
#